data_d942fd9ee18e6923e455c33b67065cb3
#
_entry.id   d942fd9ee18e6923e455c33b67065cb3
#
_cell.length_a   1.000
_cell.length_b   1.000
_cell.length_c   1.000
_cell.angle_alpha   90.00
_cell.angle_beta   90.00
_cell.angle_gamma   90.00
#
_symmetry.space_group_name_H-M   'P 1'
#
loop_
_entity.id
_entity.type
_entity.pdbx_description
1 polymer ?
#
loop_
_entity_poly.entity_id
_entity_poly.type
_entity_poly.pdbx_seq_one_letter_code
_entity_poly.pdbx_strand_id
1 'polypeptide(L)'
;MEVSIQSIGMSLKVSDELLFSLYNKGKEFYPNEFGGFLIGYFEDDTHLVITDTILPVKYKSTKFNFERSTNGLEKEFIDKYNEVPKKTYIGEWHTHPDSKAIPSKTDVSAIHTIVKEPNSIKNPVLLIIGYNQVGEVEFDFYIYYKNKIYKYE
;
A
#
# COMPACT_ATOMS: atom_id res chain seq x y z
N MET A 1 -6.30 -1.12 -13.31
CA MET A 1 -5.14 -2.06 -13.33
C MET A 1 -5.53 -3.36 -12.67
N GLU A 2 -5.16 -4.44 -13.27
CA GLU A 2 -5.32 -5.79 -12.71
C GLU A 2 -4.03 -6.55 -12.90
N VAL A 3 -3.50 -7.12 -11.82
CA VAL A 3 -2.22 -7.83 -11.80
C VAL A 3 -2.35 -9.14 -11.03
N SER A 4 -1.45 -10.08 -11.27
CA SER A 4 -1.54 -11.40 -10.66
C SER A 4 -0.18 -11.99 -10.32
N ILE A 5 -0.20 -12.99 -9.46
CA ILE A 5 0.97 -13.83 -9.15
C ILE A 5 0.54 -15.27 -9.43
N GLN A 6 0.93 -15.79 -10.58
CA GLN A 6 0.51 -17.12 -11.02
C GLN A 6 1.00 -18.24 -10.09
N SER A 7 2.21 -18.11 -9.56
CA SER A 7 2.82 -19.15 -8.72
C SER A 7 2.04 -19.44 -7.43
N ILE A 8 1.26 -18.48 -6.95
CA ILE A 8 0.45 -18.64 -5.73
C ILE A 8 -1.05 -18.39 -5.98
N GLY A 9 -1.44 -18.16 -7.24
CA GLY A 9 -2.83 -18.02 -7.64
C GLY A 9 -3.53 -16.76 -7.11
N MET A 10 -2.80 -15.68 -6.88
CA MET A 10 -3.35 -14.43 -6.35
C MET A 10 -3.53 -13.39 -7.44
N SER A 11 -4.59 -12.58 -7.31
CA SER A 11 -4.84 -11.44 -8.18
C SER A 11 -5.25 -10.21 -7.37
N LEU A 12 -5.00 -9.05 -7.96
CA LEU A 12 -5.27 -7.76 -7.35
C LEU A 12 -5.86 -6.82 -8.39
N LYS A 13 -6.90 -6.10 -8.00
CA LYS A 13 -7.59 -5.13 -8.85
C LYS A 13 -7.65 -3.78 -8.18
N VAL A 14 -7.34 -2.73 -8.93
CA VAL A 14 -7.39 -1.33 -8.47
C VAL A 14 -7.70 -0.43 -9.65
N SER A 15 -8.45 0.66 -9.43
CA SER A 15 -8.74 1.61 -10.50
C SER A 15 -7.53 2.49 -10.83
N ASP A 16 -7.40 2.88 -12.08
CA ASP A 16 -6.36 3.80 -12.50
C ASP A 16 -6.55 5.18 -11.84
N GLU A 17 -7.80 5.58 -11.63
CA GLU A 17 -8.13 6.83 -10.93
C GLU A 17 -7.53 6.86 -9.52
N LEU A 18 -7.70 5.79 -8.76
CA LEU A 18 -7.11 5.69 -7.42
C LEU A 18 -5.60 5.76 -7.48
N LEU A 19 -4.97 5.00 -8.37
CA LEU A 19 -3.51 5.00 -8.51
C LEU A 19 -2.96 6.40 -8.80
N PHE A 20 -3.56 7.13 -9.73
CA PHE A 20 -3.11 8.48 -10.04
C PHE A 20 -3.40 9.46 -8.92
N SER A 21 -4.47 9.27 -8.15
CA SER A 21 -4.74 10.10 -6.97
C SER A 21 -3.67 9.90 -5.89
N LEU A 22 -3.22 8.67 -5.67
CA LEU A 22 -2.13 8.37 -4.74
C LEU A 22 -0.81 9.01 -5.21
N TYR A 23 -0.47 8.86 -6.46
CA TYR A 23 0.70 9.49 -7.05
C TYR A 23 0.66 11.02 -6.90
N ASN A 24 -0.46 11.64 -7.26
CA ASN A 24 -0.62 13.10 -7.18
C ASN A 24 -0.48 13.59 -5.74
N LYS A 25 -1.00 12.83 -4.77
CA LYS A 25 -0.85 13.17 -3.35
C LYS A 25 0.59 13.01 -2.90
N GLY A 26 1.22 11.92 -3.26
CA GLY A 26 2.60 11.62 -2.86
C GLY A 26 3.61 12.64 -3.39
N LYS A 27 3.46 13.07 -4.64
CA LYS A 27 4.41 14.02 -5.24
C LYS A 27 4.34 15.44 -4.65
N GLU A 28 3.27 15.78 -3.93
CA GLU A 28 3.19 17.04 -3.18
C GLU A 28 4.29 17.14 -2.12
N PHE A 29 4.81 16.03 -1.66
CA PHE A 29 5.85 15.93 -0.63
C PHE A 29 7.27 15.88 -1.21
N TYR A 30 7.40 15.86 -2.54
CA TYR A 30 8.73 15.83 -3.17
C TYR A 30 9.67 16.87 -2.53
N PRO A 31 10.92 16.57 -2.21
CA PRO A 31 11.67 15.33 -2.49
C PRO A 31 11.52 14.21 -1.44
N ASN A 32 10.57 14.34 -0.53
CA ASN A 32 10.35 13.38 0.55
C ASN A 32 9.39 12.27 0.13
N GLU A 33 9.57 11.09 0.72
CA GLU A 33 8.62 9.99 0.60
C GLU A 33 7.32 10.34 1.31
N PHE A 34 6.21 9.89 0.78
CA PHE A 34 4.91 10.00 1.45
C PHE A 34 4.07 8.78 1.09
N GLY A 35 3.13 8.44 1.98
CA GLY A 35 2.26 7.31 1.75
C GLY A 35 1.07 7.27 2.68
N GLY A 36 0.42 6.12 2.72
CA GLY A 36 -0.78 5.92 3.52
C GLY A 36 -1.19 4.45 3.58
N PHE A 37 -2.43 4.25 4.04
CA PHE A 37 -3.00 2.92 4.23
C PHE A 37 -3.88 2.57 3.03
N LEU A 38 -3.77 1.34 2.54
CA LEU A 38 -4.63 0.80 1.49
C LEU A 38 -5.85 0.13 2.12
N ILE A 39 -7.00 0.44 1.57
CA ILE A 39 -8.30 -0.06 2.03
C ILE A 39 -8.95 -0.84 0.90
N GLY A 40 -9.57 -1.95 1.25
CA GLY A 40 -10.25 -2.78 0.27
C GLY A 40 -10.87 -4.02 0.88
N TYR A 41 -11.13 -5.01 0.03
CA TYR A 41 -11.74 -6.26 0.46
C TYR A 41 -11.26 -7.42 -0.42
N PHE A 42 -11.41 -8.63 0.09
CA PHE A 42 -11.17 -9.84 -0.67
C PHE A 42 -12.53 -10.35 -1.21
N GLU A 43 -12.63 -10.56 -2.52
CA GLU A 43 -13.79 -11.21 -3.13
C GLU A 43 -13.83 -12.69 -2.73
N ASP A 44 -12.65 -13.29 -2.62
CA ASP A 44 -12.38 -14.61 -2.08
C ASP A 44 -10.95 -14.62 -1.54
N ASP A 45 -10.45 -15.75 -1.10
CA ASP A 45 -9.13 -15.83 -0.44
C ASP A 45 -7.96 -15.39 -1.34
N THR A 46 -8.17 -15.27 -2.65
CA THR A 46 -7.10 -15.01 -3.62
C THR A 46 -7.30 -13.77 -4.48
N HIS A 47 -8.47 -13.16 -4.42
CA HIS A 47 -8.81 -12.00 -5.26
C HIS A 47 -9.02 -10.75 -4.41
N LEU A 48 -8.05 -9.84 -4.45
CA LEU A 48 -8.06 -8.61 -3.68
C LEU A 48 -8.56 -7.43 -4.53
N VAL A 49 -9.44 -6.61 -3.96
CA VAL A 49 -9.89 -5.36 -4.57
C VAL A 49 -9.47 -4.20 -3.67
N ILE A 50 -8.66 -3.29 -4.21
CA ILE A 50 -8.26 -2.06 -3.53
C ILE A 50 -9.22 -0.96 -3.96
N THR A 51 -9.87 -0.31 -2.99
CA THR A 51 -10.93 0.67 -3.28
C THR A 51 -10.61 2.08 -2.83
N ASP A 52 -9.80 2.23 -1.77
CA ASP A 52 -9.59 3.52 -1.12
C ASP A 52 -8.21 3.60 -0.48
N THR A 53 -7.88 4.78 -0.01
CA THR A 53 -6.76 5.03 0.89
C THR A 53 -7.24 5.82 2.11
N ILE A 54 -6.57 5.62 3.25
CA ILE A 54 -6.67 6.50 4.41
C ILE A 54 -5.29 7.10 4.62
N LEU A 55 -5.21 8.42 4.67
CA LEU A 55 -3.95 9.12 4.87
C LEU A 55 -3.65 9.27 6.36
N PRO A 56 -2.39 9.12 6.79
CA PRO A 56 -2.04 9.27 8.20
C PRO A 56 -2.13 10.73 8.63
N VAL A 57 -2.48 10.97 9.90
CA VAL A 57 -2.39 12.30 10.52
C VAL A 57 -1.10 12.46 11.33
N LYS A 58 -0.52 11.34 11.74
CA LYS A 58 0.78 11.29 12.45
C LYS A 58 1.77 10.50 11.63
N TYR A 59 2.79 11.18 11.10
CA TYR A 59 3.80 10.58 10.24
C TYR A 59 5.10 11.39 10.27
N LYS A 60 6.18 10.77 9.83
CA LYS A 60 7.45 11.42 9.53
C LYS A 60 7.82 11.11 8.09
N SER A 61 8.02 12.16 7.31
CA SER A 61 8.35 12.09 5.89
C SER A 61 9.74 12.66 5.67
N THR A 62 10.64 11.84 5.15
CA THR A 62 12.00 12.26 4.76
C THR A 62 12.30 11.80 3.34
N LYS A 63 13.43 12.20 2.81
CA LYS A 63 13.85 11.84 1.45
C LYS A 63 14.01 10.32 1.26
N PHE A 64 14.34 9.57 2.31
CA PHE A 64 14.67 8.14 2.23
C PHE A 64 13.80 7.25 3.12
N ASN A 65 12.84 7.83 3.83
CA ASN A 65 12.01 7.05 4.75
C ASN A 65 10.65 7.70 4.97
N PHE A 66 9.65 6.86 5.18
CA PHE A 66 8.30 7.27 5.54
C PHE A 66 7.82 6.43 6.72
N GLU A 67 7.61 7.09 7.87
CA GLU A 67 7.03 6.48 9.06
C GLU A 67 5.61 7.01 9.25
N ARG A 68 4.69 6.16 9.65
CA ARG A 68 3.28 6.49 9.84
C ARG A 68 2.70 5.76 11.03
N SER A 69 1.60 6.31 11.56
CA SER A 69 0.85 5.73 12.65
C SER A 69 -0.64 5.72 12.29
N THR A 70 -1.38 4.74 12.82
CA THR A 70 -2.84 4.69 12.72
C THR A 70 -3.52 5.57 13.77
N ASN A 71 -2.76 6.18 14.68
CA ASN A 71 -3.31 7.03 15.72
C ASN A 71 -4.13 8.19 15.14
N GLY A 72 -5.34 8.36 15.67
CA GLY A 72 -6.26 9.40 15.22
C GLY A 72 -7.13 9.03 14.03
N LEU A 73 -7.05 7.79 13.54
CA LEU A 73 -7.77 7.32 12.35
C LEU A 73 -8.85 6.27 12.65
N GLU A 74 -9.16 6.02 13.91
CA GLU A 74 -10.08 4.97 14.32
C GLU A 74 -11.45 5.11 13.64
N LYS A 75 -11.97 6.34 13.56
CA LYS A 75 -13.26 6.62 12.92
C LYS A 75 -13.23 6.28 11.43
N GLU A 76 -12.18 6.67 10.73
CA GLU A 76 -12.02 6.44 9.29
C GLU A 76 -12.01 4.95 8.97
N PHE A 77 -11.29 4.15 9.75
CA PHE A 77 -11.27 2.69 9.58
C PHE A 77 -12.63 2.05 9.87
N ILE A 78 -13.32 2.50 10.92
CA ILE A 78 -14.65 2.01 11.29
C ILE A 78 -15.66 2.35 10.20
N ASP A 79 -15.64 3.56 9.67
CA ASP A 79 -16.55 3.98 8.59
C ASP A 79 -16.39 3.09 7.36
N LYS A 80 -15.17 2.73 6.98
CA LYS A 80 -14.92 1.82 5.87
C LYS A 80 -15.43 0.41 6.16
N TYR A 81 -15.22 -0.08 7.37
CA TYR A 81 -15.71 -1.39 7.77
C TYR A 81 -17.23 -1.50 7.73
N ASN A 82 -17.95 -0.40 7.93
CA ASN A 82 -19.41 -0.36 7.90
C ASN A 82 -20.00 -0.18 6.50
N GLU A 83 -19.17 -0.08 5.46
CA GLU A 83 -19.64 -0.04 4.08
C GLU A 83 -20.07 -1.44 3.60
N VAL A 84 -20.74 -1.49 2.44
CA VAL A 84 -21.13 -2.74 1.77
C VAL A 84 -20.52 -2.75 0.37
N PRO A 85 -19.61 -3.70 0.08
CA PRO A 85 -19.03 -4.69 0.99
C PRO A 85 -18.16 -4.04 2.08
N LYS A 86 -17.94 -4.78 3.18
CA LYS A 86 -17.06 -4.31 4.26
C LYS A 86 -15.64 -4.13 3.75
N LYS A 87 -15.02 -3.00 4.07
CA LYS A 87 -13.66 -2.67 3.66
C LYS A 87 -12.77 -2.54 4.86
N THR A 88 -11.57 -3.09 4.75
CA THR A 88 -10.60 -3.14 5.85
C THR A 88 -9.23 -2.68 5.39
N TYR A 89 -8.33 -2.51 6.33
CA TYR A 89 -6.90 -2.35 6.06
C TYR A 89 -6.38 -3.61 5.37
N ILE A 90 -5.74 -3.42 4.21
CA ILE A 90 -5.19 -4.53 3.42
C ILE A 90 -3.70 -4.36 3.13
N GLY A 91 -3.14 -3.22 3.49
CA GLY A 91 -1.73 -2.95 3.25
C GLY A 91 -1.43 -1.46 3.26
N GLU A 92 -0.33 -1.09 2.64
CA GLU A 92 0.17 0.28 2.66
C GLU A 92 0.76 0.66 1.30
N TRP A 93 0.89 1.96 1.10
CA TRP A 93 1.57 2.50 -0.07
C TRP A 93 2.51 3.62 0.34
N HIS A 94 3.56 3.81 -0.44
CA HIS A 94 4.40 5.00 -0.34
C HIS A 94 5.12 5.28 -1.66
N THR A 95 5.65 6.49 -1.76
CA THR A 95 6.40 6.93 -2.93
C THR A 95 7.90 6.72 -2.75
N HIS A 96 8.59 6.45 -3.85
CA HIS A 96 10.04 6.48 -3.97
C HIS A 96 10.43 7.59 -4.95
N PRO A 97 10.65 8.84 -4.46
CA PRO A 97 11.04 9.95 -5.34
C PRO A 97 12.40 9.70 -6.00
N ASP A 98 12.49 9.97 -7.29
CA ASP A 98 13.72 9.78 -8.10
C ASP A 98 14.30 8.37 -8.03
N SER A 99 13.44 7.37 -7.83
CA SER A 99 13.87 5.99 -7.65
C SER A 99 12.84 5.02 -8.22
N LYS A 100 13.23 3.76 -8.32
CA LYS A 100 12.36 2.68 -8.80
C LYS A 100 11.42 2.18 -7.72
N ALA A 101 10.34 1.54 -8.15
CA ALA A 101 9.31 0.96 -7.27
C ALA A 101 9.75 -0.39 -6.67
N ILE A 102 10.91 -0.42 -6.04
CA ILE A 102 11.50 -1.62 -5.45
C ILE A 102 11.55 -1.46 -3.92
N PRO A 103 11.09 -2.45 -3.14
CA PRO A 103 11.13 -2.36 -1.67
C PRO A 103 12.56 -2.22 -1.15
N SER A 104 12.75 -1.30 -0.23
CA SER A 104 14.00 -1.17 0.53
C SER A 104 14.04 -2.19 1.69
N LYS A 105 15.20 -2.33 2.31
CA LYS A 105 15.33 -3.17 3.52
C LYS A 105 14.42 -2.65 4.65
N THR A 106 14.28 -1.33 4.77
CA THR A 106 13.39 -0.71 5.75
C THR A 106 11.92 -1.04 5.45
N ASP A 107 11.52 -1.02 4.17
CA ASP A 107 10.17 -1.39 3.74
C ASP A 107 9.85 -2.83 4.11
N VAL A 108 10.76 -3.75 3.84
CA VAL A 108 10.61 -5.17 4.18
C VAL A 108 10.50 -5.36 5.69
N SER A 109 11.35 -4.69 6.48
CA SER A 109 11.30 -4.75 7.94
C SER A 109 9.97 -4.24 8.49
N ALA A 110 9.41 -3.18 7.91
CA ALA A 110 8.12 -2.64 8.31
C ALA A 110 6.99 -3.66 8.09
N ILE A 111 6.99 -4.36 6.95
CA ILE A 111 6.02 -5.42 6.68
C ILE A 111 6.13 -6.55 7.71
N HIS A 112 7.34 -7.00 8.02
CA HIS A 112 7.56 -8.03 9.04
C HIS A 112 7.01 -7.61 10.41
N THR A 113 7.19 -6.34 10.77
CA THR A 113 6.66 -5.80 12.03
C THR A 113 5.12 -5.86 12.05
N ILE A 114 4.47 -5.48 10.96
CA ILE A 114 3.01 -5.54 10.82
C ILE A 114 2.51 -6.98 11.01
N VAL A 115 3.12 -7.92 10.31
CA VAL A 115 2.67 -9.32 10.31
C VAL A 115 2.84 -9.99 11.68
N LYS A 116 3.80 -9.55 12.48
CA LYS A 116 4.04 -10.09 13.82
C LYS A 116 3.02 -9.64 14.86
N GLU A 117 2.32 -8.54 14.63
CA GLU A 117 1.32 -8.06 15.57
C GLU A 117 0.15 -9.06 15.67
N PRO A 118 -0.31 -9.40 16.90
CA PRO A 118 -1.51 -10.21 17.07
C PRO A 118 -2.70 -9.53 16.40
N ASN A 119 -3.61 -10.15 15.84
CA ASN A 119 -4.81 -9.57 15.19
C ASN A 119 -4.53 -8.72 13.94
N SER A 120 -3.29 -8.66 13.47
CA SER A 120 -2.98 -7.97 12.21
C SER A 120 -3.27 -8.86 11.01
N ILE A 121 -3.39 -8.23 9.84
CA ILE A 121 -3.43 -8.95 8.57
C ILE A 121 -2.12 -9.74 8.40
N LYS A 122 -2.21 -10.97 7.90
CA LYS A 122 -1.02 -11.84 7.72
C LYS A 122 -0.43 -11.80 6.32
N ASN A 123 -1.13 -11.19 5.39
CA ASN A 123 -0.71 -11.05 3.99
C ASN A 123 -0.92 -9.60 3.48
N PRO A 124 -0.27 -8.62 4.12
CA PRO A 124 -0.42 -7.23 3.69
C PRO A 124 0.18 -7.01 2.31
N VAL A 125 -0.47 -6.13 1.56
CA VAL A 125 0.01 -5.66 0.26
C VAL A 125 0.83 -4.39 0.46
N LEU A 126 1.85 -4.24 -0.34
CA LEU A 126 2.66 -3.02 -0.42
C LEU A 126 2.62 -2.49 -1.86
N LEU A 127 2.15 -1.27 -2.02
CA LEU A 127 2.28 -0.53 -3.28
C LEU A 127 3.43 0.46 -3.14
N ILE A 128 4.38 0.39 -4.05
CA ILE A 128 5.43 1.40 -4.16
C ILE A 128 5.22 2.17 -5.46
N ILE A 129 5.26 3.50 -5.35
CA ILE A 129 5.13 4.40 -6.48
C ILE A 129 6.49 5.04 -6.72
N GLY A 130 7.21 4.52 -7.71
CA GLY A 130 8.48 5.09 -8.15
C GLY A 130 8.22 6.18 -9.18
N TYR A 131 8.85 7.34 -9.04
CA TYR A 131 8.68 8.42 -10.00
C TYR A 131 9.89 9.35 -10.05
N ASN A 132 10.01 10.08 -11.14
CA ASN A 132 11.07 11.07 -11.32
C ASN A 132 10.49 12.44 -11.73
N GLN A 133 11.36 13.44 -11.88
CA GLN A 133 10.96 14.82 -12.16
C GLN A 133 10.50 15.04 -13.61
N VAL A 134 10.79 14.12 -14.53
CA VAL A 134 10.30 14.20 -15.92
C VAL A 134 8.91 13.58 -16.10
N GLY A 135 8.30 13.09 -15.01
CA GLY A 135 6.94 12.57 -15.03
C GLY A 135 6.80 11.09 -15.34
N GLU A 136 7.90 10.34 -15.38
CA GLU A 136 7.83 8.88 -15.46
C GLU A 136 7.39 8.31 -14.11
N VAL A 137 6.42 7.40 -14.10
CA VAL A 137 5.87 6.80 -12.90
C VAL A 137 5.69 5.29 -13.08
N GLU A 138 6.04 4.54 -12.04
CA GLU A 138 5.80 3.08 -11.96
C GLU A 138 4.97 2.79 -10.71
N PHE A 139 4.01 1.87 -10.87
CA PHE A 139 3.19 1.35 -9.78
C PHE A 139 3.46 -0.13 -9.65
N ASP A 140 4.21 -0.54 -8.64
CA ASP A 140 4.49 -1.96 -8.41
C ASP A 140 3.89 -2.42 -7.10
N PHE A 141 3.16 -3.54 -7.16
CA PHE A 141 2.50 -4.16 -6.03
C PHE A 141 3.25 -5.40 -5.57
N TYR A 142 3.33 -5.55 -4.26
CA TYR A 142 3.95 -6.68 -3.58
C TYR A 142 3.00 -7.22 -2.53
N ILE A 143 3.11 -8.50 -2.21
CA ILE A 143 2.37 -9.12 -1.12
C ILE A 143 3.31 -9.94 -0.25
N TYR A 144 3.12 -9.84 1.05
CA TYR A 144 3.76 -10.73 2.00
C TYR A 144 2.87 -11.98 2.14
N TYR A 145 3.41 -13.15 1.87
CA TYR A 145 2.67 -14.40 1.90
C TYR A 145 3.58 -15.54 2.32
N LYS A 146 3.24 -16.21 3.43
CA LYS A 146 3.98 -17.37 3.95
C LYS A 146 5.50 -17.09 4.07
N ASN A 147 5.84 -16.04 4.79
CA ASN A 147 7.23 -15.63 5.08
C ASN A 147 8.04 -15.15 3.86
N LYS A 148 7.38 -14.78 2.78
CA LYS A 148 8.02 -14.37 1.54
C LYS A 148 7.31 -13.18 0.92
N ILE A 149 8.07 -12.32 0.23
CA ILE A 149 7.49 -11.21 -0.54
C ILE A 149 7.47 -11.60 -2.02
N TYR A 150 6.30 -11.49 -2.61
CA TYR A 150 6.06 -11.76 -4.03
C TYR A 150 5.68 -10.46 -4.72
N LYS A 151 6.11 -10.31 -5.97
CA LYS A 151 5.70 -9.18 -6.80
C LYS A 151 4.53 -9.61 -7.69
N TYR A 152 3.49 -8.77 -7.76
CA TYR A 152 2.43 -8.92 -8.75
C TYR A 152 2.94 -8.49 -10.13
N GLU A 153 2.54 -9.22 -11.17
CA GLU A 153 2.89 -8.95 -12.56
C GLU A 153 1.66 -8.66 -13.45
#